data_ea8556af06a50142a941172dba50c65c
#
_entry.id   ea8556af06a50142a941172dba50c65c
#
_cell.length_a   1.000
_cell.length_b   1.000
_cell.length_c   1.000
_cell.angle_alpha   90.00
_cell.angle_beta   90.00
_cell.angle_gamma   90.00
#
_symmetry.space_group_name_H-M   'P 1'
#
loop_
_entity.id
_entity.type
_entity.pdbx_description
1 polymer ?
#
loop_
_entity_poly.entity_id
_entity_poly.type
_entity_poly.pdbx_seq_one_letter_code
_entity_poly.pdbx_strand_id
1 'polypeptide(L)'
;MSNQERMPFVEALEVYKEQHFVPFHTPGHKIGVEAPQRLKDWMGPALPYDLGVMYALDDLHEPEGALKEAQDLTAELYGADHCWFSINGTTALIEAMIMGTVGPDETIIIPREAHRSVISGLVLSGAKPVYMDCQFDERWGIPLGVSLEDAVRTMEAHPEAKAILLVYPNYYGVGVDIVNIVKEAHKRGLIVLVDEAHGPHLPFDESLPIGAIEAGADLVAQSTHKSVGSLTQTSWLLGQGDMINKRRITQMHHMLQSTSPNYIFLASLDMARYQLATAGKALVSRTVELSLYLRNELHKISGVTTMEYRDIQDQVANYDCTKVLIDAKELGLTGVIFERMLRKQRIEVELVQAHHVLVLITIGDTKASVDALIKAVKTISDEVLNGSYTIDHSLEGNFGVLSKDSALLPKPVVRVTPRNAMYAHREQVPLSKALHRIVGETIAYYPPGIPCVAVGEVISESVLQYIENRKALGYVPNGADDMTLETIWVLQE
;
A
#
# COMPACT_ATOMS: atom_id res chain seq x y z
N MET A 1 12.94 22.90 21.72
CA MET A 1 11.72 22.16 21.35
C MET A 1 11.38 22.59 19.95
N SER A 2 11.23 21.64 19.04
CA SER A 2 10.80 21.93 17.67
C SER A 2 9.38 22.51 17.71
N ASN A 3 9.10 23.39 16.77
CA ASN A 3 7.79 24.00 16.68
C ASN A 3 6.91 23.20 15.70
N GLN A 4 6.29 22.15 16.16
CA GLN A 4 5.37 21.32 15.36
C GLN A 4 4.13 22.09 14.86
N GLU A 5 3.88 23.29 15.37
CA GLU A 5 2.77 24.18 14.93
C GLU A 5 3.11 24.99 13.68
N ARG A 6 4.32 24.88 13.13
CA ARG A 6 4.70 25.52 11.85
C ARG A 6 4.46 24.58 10.67
N MET A 7 4.32 25.18 9.51
CA MET A 7 4.34 24.53 8.19
C MET A 7 5.44 25.16 7.34
N PRO A 8 6.73 24.83 7.59
CA PRO A 8 7.86 25.58 7.04
C PRO A 8 7.84 25.68 5.52
N PHE A 9 7.52 24.59 4.83
CA PHE A 9 7.50 24.59 3.36
C PHE A 9 6.30 25.36 2.81
N VAL A 10 5.15 25.25 3.43
CA VAL A 10 3.96 26.04 3.08
C VAL A 10 4.20 27.52 3.31
N GLU A 11 4.76 27.90 4.47
CA GLU A 11 5.11 29.27 4.82
C GLU A 11 6.08 29.87 3.78
N ALA A 12 7.10 29.12 3.34
CA ALA A 12 8.03 29.56 2.32
C ALA A 12 7.34 29.82 0.96
N LEU A 13 6.40 28.96 0.56
CA LEU A 13 5.62 29.14 -0.66
C LEU A 13 4.72 30.38 -0.58
N GLU A 14 4.08 30.63 0.58
CA GLU A 14 3.24 31.81 0.80
C GLU A 14 4.06 33.11 0.73
N VAL A 15 5.22 33.15 1.41
CA VAL A 15 6.16 34.25 1.35
C VAL A 15 6.64 34.52 -0.08
N TYR A 16 6.97 33.46 -0.83
CA TYR A 16 7.38 33.59 -2.23
C TYR A 16 6.27 34.23 -3.10
N LYS A 17 5.03 33.76 -2.91
CA LYS A 17 3.87 34.30 -3.65
C LYS A 17 3.64 35.79 -3.35
N GLU A 18 3.82 36.22 -2.10
CA GLU A 18 3.65 37.64 -1.69
C GLU A 18 4.68 38.58 -2.30
N GLN A 19 5.82 38.07 -2.78
CA GLN A 19 6.85 38.88 -3.43
C GLN A 19 6.46 39.31 -4.85
N HIS A 20 5.39 38.76 -5.42
CA HIS A 20 4.86 39.15 -6.75
C HIS A 20 5.90 39.15 -7.88
N PHE A 21 6.80 38.16 -7.91
CA PHE A 21 7.78 38.03 -8.98
C PHE A 21 7.13 37.92 -10.37
N VAL A 22 7.72 38.57 -11.38
CA VAL A 22 7.35 38.32 -12.78
C VAL A 22 8.05 37.02 -13.23
N PRO A 23 7.32 35.96 -13.56
CA PRO A 23 7.91 34.64 -13.75
C PRO A 23 8.49 34.45 -15.16
N PHE A 24 9.82 34.46 -15.30
CA PHE A 24 10.52 34.02 -16.52
C PHE A 24 11.05 32.60 -16.46
N HIS A 25 10.56 31.82 -15.49
CA HIS A 25 10.91 30.44 -15.22
C HIS A 25 9.75 29.48 -15.57
N THR A 26 9.98 28.18 -15.53
CA THR A 26 8.96 27.13 -15.58
C THR A 26 8.14 27.11 -14.28
N PRO A 27 6.90 26.59 -14.29
CA PRO A 27 6.12 26.07 -15.43
C PRO A 27 5.66 27.12 -16.44
N GLY A 28 5.33 26.61 -17.65
CA GLY A 28 4.99 27.50 -18.79
C GLY A 28 3.72 28.32 -18.62
N HIS A 29 2.82 27.94 -17.71
CA HIS A 29 1.61 28.71 -17.39
C HIS A 29 1.84 29.95 -16.52
N LYS A 30 3.10 30.20 -16.12
CA LYS A 30 3.52 31.44 -15.45
C LYS A 30 2.64 31.81 -14.25
N ILE A 31 2.70 30.96 -13.20
CA ILE A 31 1.90 31.13 -11.97
C ILE A 31 0.38 31.16 -12.27
N GLY A 32 -0.03 30.46 -13.34
CA GLY A 32 -1.42 30.36 -13.74
C GLY A 32 -1.92 31.47 -14.67
N VAL A 33 -1.09 32.50 -15.02
CA VAL A 33 -1.53 33.62 -15.87
C VAL A 33 -2.08 33.13 -17.22
N GLU A 34 -1.33 32.27 -17.93
CA GLU A 34 -1.71 31.71 -19.23
C GLU A 34 -2.11 30.24 -19.17
N ALA A 35 -2.56 29.76 -18.00
CA ALA A 35 -3.13 28.42 -17.89
C ALA A 35 -4.49 28.37 -18.61
N PRO A 36 -4.86 27.18 -19.17
CA PRO A 36 -6.21 26.96 -19.70
C PRO A 36 -7.28 27.29 -18.65
N GLN A 37 -8.35 27.98 -19.07
CA GLN A 37 -9.37 28.47 -18.13
C GLN A 37 -9.93 27.32 -17.24
N ARG A 38 -10.18 26.15 -17.82
CA ARG A 38 -10.69 25.00 -17.07
C ARG A 38 -9.71 24.51 -16.00
N LEU A 39 -8.39 24.61 -16.23
CA LEU A 39 -7.37 24.30 -15.23
C LEU A 39 -7.38 25.34 -14.09
N LYS A 40 -7.53 26.63 -14.43
CA LYS A 40 -7.70 27.69 -13.43
C LYS A 40 -8.92 27.44 -12.55
N ASP A 41 -10.06 27.06 -13.17
CA ASP A 41 -11.30 26.81 -12.45
C ASP A 41 -11.15 25.60 -11.50
N TRP A 42 -10.44 24.56 -11.90
CA TRP A 42 -10.23 23.37 -11.08
C TRP A 42 -9.24 23.56 -9.95
N MET A 43 -8.08 24.15 -10.25
CA MET A 43 -7.00 24.35 -9.28
C MET A 43 -7.28 25.54 -8.35
N GLY A 44 -8.05 26.52 -8.83
CA GLY A 44 -8.42 27.70 -8.05
C GLY A 44 -7.19 28.39 -7.41
N PRO A 45 -7.24 28.65 -6.08
CA PRO A 45 -6.14 29.33 -5.38
C PRO A 45 -4.85 28.51 -5.27
N ALA A 46 -4.87 27.22 -5.58
CA ALA A 46 -3.70 26.36 -5.52
C ALA A 46 -2.77 26.53 -6.72
N LEU A 47 -3.30 26.93 -7.89
CA LEU A 47 -2.53 27.02 -9.13
C LEU A 47 -1.29 27.93 -9.05
N PRO A 48 -1.30 29.07 -8.35
CA PRO A 48 -0.10 29.90 -8.16
C PRO A 48 1.04 29.24 -7.38
N TYR A 49 0.80 28.15 -6.70
CA TYR A 49 1.80 27.36 -5.96
C TYR A 49 2.37 26.19 -6.77
N ASP A 50 1.90 25.98 -8.00
CA ASP A 50 2.55 25.07 -8.94
C ASP A 50 3.80 25.75 -9.51
N LEU A 51 4.88 25.62 -8.77
CA LEU A 51 6.18 26.23 -9.00
C LEU A 51 7.23 25.14 -9.29
N GLY A 52 8.31 25.53 -9.93
CA GLY A 52 9.50 24.70 -10.07
C GLY A 52 10.51 24.98 -8.95
N VAL A 53 11.67 24.31 -9.04
CA VAL A 53 12.78 24.58 -8.13
C VAL A 53 13.30 26.01 -8.32
N MET A 54 13.24 26.80 -7.24
CA MET A 54 13.67 28.20 -7.20
C MET A 54 14.71 28.40 -6.10
N TYR A 55 15.61 29.33 -6.28
CA TYR A 55 16.63 29.68 -5.27
C TYR A 55 16.01 30.04 -3.91
N ALA A 56 14.85 30.67 -3.91
CA ALA A 56 14.13 31.08 -2.70
C ALA A 56 13.27 29.96 -2.09
N LEU A 57 13.14 28.84 -2.80
CA LEU A 57 12.40 27.65 -2.38
C LEU A 57 13.35 26.47 -2.40
N ASP A 58 13.17 25.55 -1.49
CA ASP A 58 14.07 24.41 -1.30
C ASP A 58 13.96 23.37 -2.45
N ASP A 59 14.97 22.54 -2.62
CA ASP A 59 15.00 21.45 -3.61
C ASP A 59 14.80 20.09 -2.93
N LEU A 60 13.93 19.25 -3.50
CA LEU A 60 13.72 17.89 -3.01
C LEU A 60 14.98 17.02 -3.08
N HIS A 61 15.89 17.30 -4.04
CA HIS A 61 17.13 16.56 -4.22
C HIS A 61 18.26 17.03 -3.30
N GLU A 62 18.22 18.30 -2.83
CA GLU A 62 19.19 18.89 -1.91
C GLU A 62 18.47 19.75 -0.87
N PRO A 63 17.63 19.16 0.00
CA PRO A 63 16.84 19.92 0.95
C PRO A 63 17.75 20.49 2.07
N GLU A 64 17.88 21.81 2.12
CA GLU A 64 18.69 22.54 3.10
C GLU A 64 17.89 23.61 3.89
N GLY A 65 16.72 23.98 3.39
CA GLY A 65 15.87 25.04 3.91
C GLY A 65 14.54 24.53 4.48
N ALA A 66 13.46 25.15 4.02
CA ALA A 66 12.11 24.92 4.52
C ALA A 66 11.60 23.49 4.32
N LEU A 67 11.97 22.85 3.20
CA LEU A 67 11.61 21.45 2.95
C LEU A 67 12.37 20.52 3.90
N LYS A 68 13.66 20.82 4.15
CA LYS A 68 14.45 20.07 5.15
C LYS A 68 13.84 20.19 6.53
N GLU A 69 13.43 21.40 6.93
CA GLU A 69 12.76 21.62 8.23
C GLU A 69 11.45 20.81 8.31
N ALA A 70 10.63 20.79 7.25
CA ALA A 70 9.40 19.99 7.20
C ALA A 70 9.68 18.49 7.34
N GLN A 71 10.72 17.97 6.67
CA GLN A 71 11.16 16.58 6.81
C GLN A 71 11.66 16.26 8.22
N ASP A 72 12.43 17.17 8.83
CA ASP A 72 12.93 16.99 10.21
C ASP A 72 11.80 16.99 11.23
N LEU A 73 10.82 17.87 11.10
CA LEU A 73 9.61 17.89 11.92
C LEU A 73 8.78 16.59 11.73
N THR A 74 8.76 16.03 10.54
CA THR A 74 8.09 14.75 10.28
C THR A 74 8.83 13.59 10.97
N ALA A 75 10.15 13.55 10.85
CA ALA A 75 10.97 12.55 11.54
C ALA A 75 10.75 12.60 13.06
N GLU A 76 10.80 13.80 13.64
CA GLU A 76 10.56 14.01 15.07
C GLU A 76 9.15 13.57 15.51
N LEU A 77 8.11 13.89 14.71
CA LEU A 77 6.73 13.51 15.02
C LEU A 77 6.56 11.99 15.15
N TYR A 78 7.29 11.21 14.36
CA TYR A 78 7.26 9.75 14.38
C TYR A 78 8.35 9.11 15.24
N GLY A 79 9.24 9.91 15.84
CA GLY A 79 10.38 9.40 16.62
C GLY A 79 11.47 8.76 15.77
N ALA A 80 11.57 9.11 14.48
CA ALA A 80 12.60 8.67 13.56
C ALA A 80 13.79 9.66 13.53
N ASP A 81 14.97 9.21 13.07
CA ASP A 81 16.13 10.07 12.91
C ASP A 81 16.12 10.84 11.58
N HIS A 82 15.42 10.29 10.57
CA HIS A 82 15.40 10.82 9.21
C HIS A 82 14.02 10.66 8.56
N CYS A 83 13.69 11.62 7.69
CA CYS A 83 12.53 11.53 6.81
C CYS A 83 12.90 11.99 5.40
N TRP A 84 12.37 11.30 4.38
CA TRP A 84 12.45 11.69 2.96
C TRP A 84 11.02 11.80 2.42
N PHE A 85 10.65 12.96 1.91
CA PHE A 85 9.37 13.15 1.23
C PHE A 85 9.42 12.58 -0.19
N SER A 86 8.34 12.00 -0.64
CA SER A 86 8.20 11.46 -2.00
C SER A 86 6.92 11.96 -2.67
N ILE A 87 7.06 12.34 -3.92
CA ILE A 87 5.96 12.69 -4.82
C ILE A 87 5.69 11.58 -5.87
N ASN A 88 6.39 10.46 -5.78
CA ASN A 88 6.23 9.30 -6.66
C ASN A 88 5.65 8.08 -5.92
N GLY A 89 4.90 8.33 -4.85
CA GLY A 89 4.23 7.31 -4.06
C GLY A 89 5.17 6.46 -3.22
N THR A 90 4.59 5.60 -2.41
CA THR A 90 5.32 4.60 -1.63
C THR A 90 6.00 3.58 -2.54
N THR A 91 5.55 3.41 -3.79
CA THR A 91 6.23 2.59 -4.79
C THR A 91 7.70 2.98 -4.93
N ALA A 92 7.98 4.27 -5.19
CA ALA A 92 9.36 4.77 -5.30
C ALA A 92 10.14 4.64 -3.99
N LEU A 93 9.48 4.76 -2.83
CA LEU A 93 10.13 4.62 -1.53
C LEU A 93 10.50 3.17 -1.21
N ILE A 94 9.64 2.21 -1.54
CA ILE A 94 9.93 0.77 -1.41
C ILE A 94 11.09 0.38 -2.32
N GLU A 95 11.09 0.85 -3.55
CA GLU A 95 12.19 0.65 -4.48
C GLU A 95 13.48 1.27 -3.95
N ALA A 96 13.44 2.51 -3.46
CA ALA A 96 14.60 3.21 -2.90
C ALA A 96 15.16 2.52 -1.65
N MET A 97 14.32 2.07 -0.71
CA MET A 97 14.81 1.39 0.50
C MET A 97 15.41 0.03 0.18
N ILE A 98 14.88 -0.74 -0.78
CA ILE A 98 15.47 -1.99 -1.23
C ILE A 98 16.84 -1.74 -1.91
N MET A 99 16.89 -0.83 -2.90
CA MET A 99 18.14 -0.47 -3.60
C MET A 99 19.18 0.15 -2.67
N GLY A 100 18.72 0.88 -1.67
CA GLY A 100 19.58 1.51 -0.64
C GLY A 100 20.17 0.51 0.34
N THR A 101 19.54 -0.66 0.50
CA THR A 101 19.93 -1.66 1.50
C THR A 101 20.63 -2.84 0.88
N VAL A 102 20.12 -3.39 -0.23
CA VAL A 102 20.69 -4.57 -0.89
C VAL A 102 21.07 -4.25 -2.33
N GLY A 103 22.11 -4.93 -2.83
CA GLY A 103 22.65 -4.80 -4.18
C GLY A 103 22.57 -6.10 -4.96
N PRO A 104 23.23 -6.11 -6.16
CA PRO A 104 23.28 -7.30 -7.00
C PRO A 104 23.81 -8.51 -6.23
N ASP A 105 23.11 -9.62 -6.38
CA ASP A 105 23.42 -10.92 -5.78
C ASP A 105 23.34 -11.01 -4.25
N GLU A 106 23.06 -9.91 -3.54
CA GLU A 106 22.77 -9.94 -2.11
C GLU A 106 21.36 -10.46 -1.85
N THR A 107 21.19 -11.17 -0.73
CA THR A 107 19.92 -11.80 -0.36
C THR A 107 19.07 -10.89 0.51
N ILE A 108 17.78 -10.81 0.19
CA ILE A 108 16.75 -10.16 0.99
C ILE A 108 15.59 -11.12 1.26
N ILE A 109 15.14 -11.17 2.51
CA ILE A 109 13.98 -11.96 2.92
C ILE A 109 12.74 -11.10 2.78
N ILE A 110 11.70 -11.59 2.09
CA ILE A 110 10.46 -10.86 1.81
C ILE A 110 9.22 -11.74 2.02
N PRO A 111 8.06 -11.19 2.42
CA PRO A 111 6.83 -11.97 2.51
C PRO A 111 6.27 -12.22 1.11
N ARG A 112 5.59 -13.36 0.92
CA ARG A 112 4.94 -13.67 -0.36
C ARG A 112 3.80 -12.71 -0.71
N GLU A 113 3.18 -12.10 0.27
CA GLU A 113 2.11 -11.10 0.10
C GLU A 113 2.61 -9.68 -0.23
N ALA A 114 3.90 -9.50 -0.48
CA ALA A 114 4.48 -8.20 -0.76
C ALA A 114 3.85 -7.56 -2.01
N HIS A 115 3.67 -6.23 -1.96
CA HIS A 115 3.18 -5.46 -3.08
C HIS A 115 4.15 -5.53 -4.29
N ARG A 116 3.62 -5.40 -5.51
CA ARG A 116 4.41 -5.44 -6.77
C ARG A 116 5.63 -4.51 -6.79
N SER A 117 5.61 -3.40 -6.05
CA SER A 117 6.77 -2.49 -5.93
C SER A 117 8.01 -3.17 -5.34
N VAL A 118 7.83 -4.20 -4.50
CA VAL A 118 8.95 -5.01 -4.00
C VAL A 118 9.62 -5.77 -5.14
N ILE A 119 8.84 -6.35 -6.06
CA ILE A 119 9.39 -7.02 -7.26
C ILE A 119 10.14 -6.01 -8.14
N SER A 120 9.59 -4.80 -8.34
CA SER A 120 10.30 -3.71 -9.04
C SER A 120 11.63 -3.39 -8.35
N GLY A 121 11.63 -3.25 -7.02
CA GLY A 121 12.84 -3.02 -6.23
C GLY A 121 13.88 -4.13 -6.38
N LEU A 122 13.46 -5.41 -6.47
CA LEU A 122 14.34 -6.55 -6.75
C LEU A 122 14.95 -6.48 -8.16
N VAL A 123 14.14 -6.13 -9.17
CA VAL A 123 14.65 -5.91 -10.54
C VAL A 123 15.67 -4.78 -10.55
N LEU A 124 15.39 -3.66 -9.90
CA LEU A 124 16.24 -2.48 -9.86
C LEU A 124 17.53 -2.72 -9.04
N SER A 125 17.46 -3.37 -7.89
CA SER A 125 18.62 -3.67 -7.06
C SER A 125 19.47 -4.84 -7.58
N GLY A 126 18.83 -5.83 -8.24
CA GLY A 126 19.45 -7.10 -8.61
C GLY A 126 19.58 -8.09 -7.45
N ALA A 127 18.95 -7.82 -6.33
CA ALA A 127 18.94 -8.68 -5.17
C ALA A 127 18.25 -10.03 -5.42
N LYS A 128 18.62 -11.03 -4.61
CA LYS A 128 18.04 -12.38 -4.60
C LYS A 128 16.94 -12.44 -3.54
N PRO A 129 15.67 -12.64 -3.94
CA PRO A 129 14.61 -12.79 -2.96
C PRO A 129 14.60 -14.19 -2.34
N VAL A 130 14.34 -14.23 -1.04
CA VAL A 130 13.94 -15.41 -0.28
C VAL A 130 12.55 -15.13 0.28
N TYR A 131 11.58 -15.97 -0.05
CA TYR A 131 10.21 -15.75 0.37
C TYR A 131 9.90 -16.38 1.72
N MET A 132 9.27 -15.61 2.60
CA MET A 132 8.58 -16.12 3.78
C MET A 132 7.17 -16.55 3.40
N ASP A 133 6.70 -17.63 4.00
CA ASP A 133 5.32 -18.08 3.87
C ASP A 133 4.40 -17.14 4.65
N CYS A 134 3.27 -16.78 4.03
CA CYS A 134 2.23 -16.02 4.68
C CYS A 134 1.10 -16.96 5.12
N GLN A 135 0.58 -16.75 6.32
CA GLN A 135 -0.61 -17.41 6.81
C GLN A 135 -1.84 -16.86 6.06
N PHE A 136 -2.90 -17.64 6.04
CA PHE A 136 -4.12 -17.30 5.33
C PHE A 136 -5.35 -17.71 6.15
N ASP A 137 -6.32 -16.82 6.30
CA ASP A 137 -7.59 -17.14 6.92
C ASP A 137 -8.57 -17.67 5.87
N GLU A 138 -9.00 -18.92 6.03
CA GLU A 138 -9.90 -19.58 5.09
C GLU A 138 -11.34 -19.05 5.12
N ARG A 139 -11.79 -18.55 6.28
CA ARG A 139 -13.15 -18.03 6.45
C ARG A 139 -13.32 -16.70 5.73
N TRP A 140 -12.35 -15.80 5.91
CA TRP A 140 -12.36 -14.47 5.31
C TRP A 140 -11.68 -14.42 3.95
N GLY A 141 -10.90 -15.45 3.58
CA GLY A 141 -10.19 -15.49 2.30
C GLY A 141 -9.11 -14.42 2.17
N ILE A 142 -8.41 -14.10 3.26
CA ILE A 142 -7.41 -13.03 3.31
C ILE A 142 -6.06 -13.51 3.84
N PRO A 143 -4.93 -12.92 3.40
CA PRO A 143 -3.64 -13.17 4.01
C PRO A 143 -3.58 -12.57 5.42
N LEU A 144 -2.94 -13.28 6.34
CA LEU A 144 -2.74 -12.89 7.73
C LEU A 144 -1.30 -12.42 8.02
N GLY A 145 -0.44 -12.35 7.00
CA GLY A 145 0.96 -12.00 7.19
C GLY A 145 1.85 -13.18 7.57
N VAL A 146 3.06 -12.86 7.94
CA VAL A 146 4.11 -13.83 8.32
C VAL A 146 4.08 -14.05 9.83
N SER A 147 4.09 -15.31 10.27
CA SER A 147 4.25 -15.62 11.71
C SER A 147 5.68 -15.34 12.18
N LEU A 148 5.84 -15.09 13.48
CA LEU A 148 7.17 -14.97 14.09
C LEU A 148 8.02 -16.25 13.85
N GLU A 149 7.39 -17.42 13.96
CA GLU A 149 8.07 -18.70 13.74
C GLU A 149 8.58 -18.83 12.30
N ASP A 150 7.77 -18.49 11.29
CA ASP A 150 8.17 -18.53 9.88
C ASP A 150 9.27 -17.52 9.57
N ALA A 151 9.19 -16.32 10.14
CA ALA A 151 10.22 -15.31 9.99
C ALA A 151 11.56 -15.79 10.58
N VAL A 152 11.56 -16.30 11.82
CA VAL A 152 12.76 -16.83 12.48
C VAL A 152 13.32 -18.00 11.70
N ARG A 153 12.51 -18.98 11.32
CA ARG A 153 12.94 -20.14 10.54
C ARG A 153 13.59 -19.72 9.22
N THR A 154 13.02 -18.75 8.53
CA THR A 154 13.58 -18.26 7.26
C THR A 154 14.91 -17.51 7.47
N MET A 155 14.99 -16.67 8.51
CA MET A 155 16.25 -15.99 8.85
C MET A 155 17.37 -16.99 9.23
N GLU A 156 17.03 -18.06 9.93
CA GLU A 156 17.99 -19.13 10.29
C GLU A 156 18.46 -19.95 9.08
N ALA A 157 17.56 -20.19 8.13
CA ALA A 157 17.88 -20.89 6.90
C ALA A 157 18.74 -20.05 5.93
N HIS A 158 18.73 -18.72 6.06
CA HIS A 158 19.38 -17.77 5.17
C HIS A 158 20.27 -16.77 5.93
N PRO A 159 21.32 -17.23 6.63
CA PRO A 159 22.22 -16.35 7.40
C PRO A 159 23.02 -15.35 6.53
N GLU A 160 23.06 -15.56 5.20
CA GLU A 160 23.67 -14.65 4.24
C GLU A 160 22.79 -13.42 3.91
N ALA A 161 21.52 -13.41 4.32
CA ALA A 161 20.61 -12.30 4.06
C ALA A 161 21.11 -11.00 4.70
N LYS A 162 20.86 -9.87 4.04
CA LYS A 162 21.23 -8.53 4.51
C LYS A 162 20.06 -7.79 5.12
N ALA A 163 18.86 -8.09 4.67
CA ALA A 163 17.66 -7.42 5.12
C ALA A 163 16.45 -8.36 5.13
N ILE A 164 15.47 -7.98 5.93
CA ILE A 164 14.13 -8.55 5.91
C ILE A 164 13.13 -7.42 5.62
N LEU A 165 12.16 -7.66 4.73
CA LEU A 165 11.07 -6.75 4.46
C LEU A 165 9.78 -7.32 5.04
N LEU A 166 8.98 -6.48 5.68
CA LEU A 166 7.67 -6.82 6.24
C LEU A 166 6.60 -5.91 5.62
N VAL A 167 5.36 -6.40 5.53
CA VAL A 167 4.16 -5.61 5.23
C VAL A 167 3.39 -5.44 6.55
N TYR A 168 3.17 -4.20 6.98
CA TYR A 168 2.58 -3.94 8.28
C TYR A 168 1.95 -2.55 8.41
N PRO A 169 0.63 -2.42 8.75
CA PRO A 169 -0.32 -3.51 8.65
C PRO A 169 -0.55 -3.88 7.18
N ASN A 170 -1.07 -5.06 6.91
CA ASN A 170 -1.46 -5.40 5.56
C ASN A 170 -2.75 -4.67 5.13
N TYR A 171 -3.20 -4.92 3.91
CA TYR A 171 -4.36 -4.22 3.31
C TYR A 171 -5.65 -4.38 4.13
N TYR A 172 -5.78 -5.47 4.87
CA TYR A 172 -6.96 -5.81 5.67
C TYR A 172 -6.85 -5.37 7.13
N GLY A 173 -5.79 -4.67 7.49
CA GLY A 173 -5.53 -4.20 8.86
C GLY A 173 -4.83 -5.23 9.75
N VAL A 174 -4.46 -6.37 9.21
CA VAL A 174 -3.77 -7.42 9.99
C VAL A 174 -2.32 -7.04 10.22
N GLY A 175 -1.87 -7.11 11.47
CA GLY A 175 -0.49 -6.82 11.88
C GLY A 175 0.23 -8.07 12.38
N VAL A 176 1.44 -8.30 11.86
CA VAL A 176 2.38 -9.32 12.32
C VAL A 176 2.96 -8.95 13.70
N ASP A 177 3.63 -9.89 14.36
CA ASP A 177 4.38 -9.60 15.62
C ASP A 177 5.68 -8.84 15.31
N ILE A 178 5.50 -7.57 14.88
CA ILE A 178 6.58 -6.73 14.38
C ILE A 178 7.69 -6.54 15.42
N VAL A 179 7.34 -6.36 16.69
CA VAL A 179 8.31 -6.11 17.78
C VAL A 179 9.28 -7.28 17.93
N ASN A 180 8.75 -8.50 17.98
CA ASN A 180 9.59 -9.69 18.14
C ASN A 180 10.33 -10.04 16.83
N ILE A 181 9.73 -9.82 15.66
CA ILE A 181 10.41 -10.04 14.37
C ILE A 181 11.59 -9.08 14.22
N VAL A 182 11.42 -7.78 14.51
CA VAL A 182 12.50 -6.79 14.49
C VAL A 182 13.62 -7.19 15.42
N LYS A 183 13.31 -7.56 16.66
CA LYS A 183 14.29 -8.00 17.65
C LYS A 183 15.07 -9.22 17.18
N GLU A 184 14.43 -10.21 16.59
CA GLU A 184 15.07 -11.41 16.07
C GLU A 184 15.91 -11.13 14.82
N ALA A 185 15.49 -10.20 13.96
CA ALA A 185 16.23 -9.73 12.81
C ALA A 185 17.53 -9.01 13.23
N HIS A 186 17.42 -8.06 14.16
CA HIS A 186 18.59 -7.31 14.66
C HIS A 186 19.62 -8.21 15.37
N LYS A 187 19.20 -9.24 16.12
CA LYS A 187 20.12 -10.24 16.70
C LYS A 187 20.97 -10.93 15.64
N ARG A 188 20.48 -11.02 14.42
CA ARG A 188 21.15 -11.66 13.26
C ARG A 188 21.84 -10.65 12.35
N GLY A 189 21.81 -9.35 12.69
CA GLY A 189 22.41 -8.26 11.91
C GLY A 189 21.64 -7.92 10.63
N LEU A 190 20.36 -8.28 10.53
CA LEU A 190 19.51 -7.96 9.40
C LEU A 190 18.92 -6.55 9.57
N ILE A 191 18.94 -5.76 8.49
CA ILE A 191 18.23 -4.49 8.39
C ILE A 191 16.74 -4.78 8.17
N VAL A 192 15.86 -4.10 8.92
CA VAL A 192 14.41 -4.30 8.84
C VAL A 192 13.76 -3.19 8.03
N LEU A 193 13.17 -3.56 6.90
CA LEU A 193 12.42 -2.71 5.98
C LEU A 193 10.93 -2.97 6.19
N VAL A 194 10.11 -1.92 6.29
CA VAL A 194 8.67 -2.09 6.47
C VAL A 194 7.90 -1.31 5.42
N ASP A 195 7.06 -2.02 4.68
CA ASP A 195 5.97 -1.42 3.92
C ASP A 195 4.80 -1.16 4.87
N GLU A 196 4.76 0.06 5.41
CA GLU A 196 3.72 0.58 6.29
C GLU A 196 2.79 1.53 5.51
N ALA A 197 2.54 1.24 4.23
CA ALA A 197 1.70 2.07 3.37
C ALA A 197 0.30 2.32 3.95
N HIS A 198 -0.21 1.43 4.77
CA HIS A 198 -1.53 1.52 5.41
C HIS A 198 -1.48 1.97 6.88
N GLY A 199 -0.32 2.37 7.42
CA GLY A 199 -0.12 2.60 8.84
C GLY A 199 0.28 4.00 9.32
N PRO A 200 0.29 5.09 8.50
CA PRO A 200 0.78 6.39 8.99
C PRO A 200 -0.03 6.98 10.16
N HIS A 201 -1.24 6.51 10.43
CA HIS A 201 -2.11 6.93 11.53
C HIS A 201 -1.90 6.14 12.83
N LEU A 202 -1.21 4.99 12.78
CA LEU A 202 -1.09 4.07 13.92
C LEU A 202 -0.58 4.73 15.21
N PRO A 203 0.46 5.59 15.20
CA PRO A 203 1.01 6.15 16.44
C PRO A 203 0.09 7.14 17.17
N PHE A 204 -1.07 7.48 16.60
CA PHE A 204 -1.94 8.54 17.14
C PHE A 204 -3.12 8.04 17.97
N ASP A 205 -3.26 6.71 18.16
CA ASP A 205 -4.26 6.13 19.08
C ASP A 205 -3.73 4.82 19.69
N GLU A 206 -3.75 4.71 21.00
CA GLU A 206 -3.21 3.57 21.76
C GLU A 206 -3.98 2.25 21.54
N SER A 207 -5.20 2.30 21.01
CA SER A 207 -5.99 1.11 20.66
C SER A 207 -5.60 0.50 19.31
N LEU A 208 -4.80 1.20 18.51
CA LEU A 208 -4.27 0.73 17.26
C LEU A 208 -2.94 -0.03 17.45
N PRO A 209 -2.53 -0.83 16.46
CA PRO A 209 -1.21 -1.45 16.47
C PRO A 209 -0.07 -0.43 16.62
N ILE A 210 1.02 -0.84 17.28
CA ILE A 210 2.24 -0.03 17.41
C ILE A 210 2.80 0.35 16.03
N GLY A 211 3.31 1.57 15.84
CA GLY A 211 3.97 1.97 14.59
C GLY A 211 5.30 1.25 14.37
N ALA A 212 5.68 1.02 13.10
CA ALA A 212 6.88 0.25 12.79
C ALA A 212 8.19 0.94 13.26
N ILE A 213 8.27 2.27 13.26
CA ILE A 213 9.41 3.01 13.83
C ILE A 213 9.51 2.76 15.34
N GLU A 214 8.41 2.86 16.06
CA GLU A 214 8.37 2.61 17.50
C GLU A 214 8.71 1.13 17.82
N ALA A 215 8.35 0.20 16.94
CA ALA A 215 8.71 -1.21 17.04
C ALA A 215 10.21 -1.46 16.77
N GLY A 216 10.97 -0.47 16.31
CA GLY A 216 12.42 -0.53 16.07
C GLY A 216 12.81 -0.85 14.63
N ALA A 217 11.91 -0.80 13.65
CA ALA A 217 12.26 -1.01 12.24
C ALA A 217 13.21 0.09 11.73
N ASP A 218 14.15 -0.27 10.85
CA ASP A 218 15.19 0.66 10.39
C ASP A 218 14.74 1.60 9.29
N LEU A 219 13.87 1.13 8.37
CA LEU A 219 13.29 1.91 7.28
C LEU A 219 11.79 1.60 7.13
N VAL A 220 10.97 2.63 7.12
CA VAL A 220 9.51 2.51 7.09
C VAL A 220 8.91 3.42 6.02
N ALA A 221 8.28 2.84 5.00
CA ALA A 221 7.64 3.57 3.92
C ALA A 221 6.13 3.70 4.16
N GLN A 222 5.61 4.93 4.22
CA GLN A 222 4.20 5.22 4.53
C GLN A 222 3.50 5.96 3.39
N SER A 223 2.31 5.50 2.97
CA SER A 223 1.43 6.22 2.05
C SER A 223 0.54 7.19 2.83
N THR A 224 0.98 8.43 2.94
CA THR A 224 0.25 9.45 3.71
C THR A 224 -1.14 9.74 3.14
N HIS A 225 -1.30 9.64 1.82
CA HIS A 225 -2.58 9.85 1.15
C HIS A 225 -3.64 8.77 1.39
N LYS A 226 -3.30 7.62 2.01
CA LYS A 226 -4.27 6.53 2.24
C LYS A 226 -5.08 6.70 3.52
N SER A 227 -4.47 7.17 4.59
CA SER A 227 -5.13 7.27 5.90
C SER A 227 -5.05 8.65 6.55
N VAL A 228 -4.20 9.53 6.03
CA VAL A 228 -4.05 10.91 6.51
C VAL A 228 -4.22 11.94 5.39
N GLY A 229 -4.18 13.23 5.69
CA GLY A 229 -4.73 14.31 4.87
C GLY A 229 -3.88 14.82 3.70
N SER A 230 -2.97 14.04 3.12
CA SER A 230 -2.18 14.49 1.98
C SER A 230 -2.79 14.14 0.61
N LEU A 231 -2.27 14.74 -0.46
CA LEU A 231 -2.72 14.48 -1.83
C LEU A 231 -2.28 13.09 -2.31
N THR A 232 -3.08 12.48 -3.18
CA THR A 232 -2.73 11.20 -3.84
C THR A 232 -1.32 11.24 -4.42
N GLN A 233 -0.58 10.14 -4.33
CA GLN A 233 0.80 9.99 -4.78
C GLN A 233 1.86 10.51 -3.79
N THR A 234 1.48 11.18 -2.70
CA THR A 234 2.42 11.65 -1.69
C THR A 234 2.69 10.58 -0.64
N SER A 235 3.93 10.51 -0.18
CA SER A 235 4.42 9.52 0.77
C SER A 235 5.65 10.04 1.49
N TRP A 236 6.03 9.44 2.60
CA TRP A 236 7.34 9.62 3.21
C TRP A 236 8.01 8.31 3.59
N LEU A 237 9.32 8.32 3.59
CA LEU A 237 10.18 7.28 4.12
C LEU A 237 10.76 7.76 5.44
N LEU A 238 10.57 6.99 6.49
CA LEU A 238 11.17 7.22 7.80
C LEU A 238 12.35 6.28 7.97
N GLY A 239 13.40 6.75 8.64
CA GLY A 239 14.59 5.95 8.89
C GLY A 239 15.20 6.23 10.25
N GLN A 240 15.77 5.19 10.88
CA GLN A 240 16.45 5.32 12.18
C GLN A 240 17.61 4.35 12.33
N GLY A 241 18.44 4.67 13.31
CA GLY A 241 19.57 3.83 13.72
C GLY A 241 20.78 3.83 12.78
N ASP A 242 21.81 3.12 13.20
CA ASP A 242 23.13 3.12 12.54
C ASP A 242 23.29 2.00 11.49
N MET A 243 22.31 1.09 11.38
CA MET A 243 22.38 -0.01 10.43
C MET A 243 22.15 0.42 8.98
N ILE A 244 21.46 1.53 8.77
CA ILE A 244 21.15 2.06 7.44
C ILE A 244 22.28 2.90 6.87
N ASN A 245 22.52 2.77 5.56
CA ASN A 245 23.39 3.69 4.84
C ASN A 245 22.57 4.88 4.30
N LYS A 246 22.38 5.91 5.14
CA LYS A 246 21.61 7.11 4.81
C LYS A 246 22.00 7.70 3.45
N ARG A 247 23.31 7.84 3.16
CA ARG A 247 23.78 8.40 1.89
C ARG A 247 23.29 7.58 0.70
N ARG A 248 23.40 6.26 0.76
CA ARG A 248 22.97 5.38 -0.32
C ARG A 248 21.43 5.44 -0.49
N ILE A 249 20.67 5.47 0.60
CA ILE A 249 19.21 5.60 0.55
C ILE A 249 18.82 6.91 -0.11
N THR A 250 19.43 8.04 0.30
CA THR A 250 19.21 9.35 -0.32
C THR A 250 19.50 9.32 -1.82
N GLN A 251 20.62 8.72 -2.25
CA GLN A 251 20.95 8.57 -3.66
C GLN A 251 19.89 7.77 -4.43
N MET A 252 19.44 6.65 -3.88
CA MET A 252 18.40 5.83 -4.53
C MET A 252 17.05 6.56 -4.57
N HIS A 253 16.71 7.27 -3.50
CA HIS A 253 15.53 8.13 -3.46
C HIS A 253 15.58 9.18 -4.59
N HIS A 254 16.68 9.92 -4.72
CA HIS A 254 16.85 10.93 -5.78
C HIS A 254 16.73 10.34 -7.19
N MET A 255 17.25 9.13 -7.43
CA MET A 255 17.13 8.45 -8.73
C MET A 255 15.67 8.16 -9.13
N LEU A 256 14.78 8.05 -8.16
CA LEU A 256 13.38 7.67 -8.36
C LEU A 256 12.40 8.86 -8.22
N GLN A 257 12.90 10.06 -7.93
CA GLN A 257 12.11 11.29 -7.89
C GLN A 257 12.32 12.13 -9.15
N SER A 258 11.29 12.86 -9.55
CA SER A 258 11.40 13.85 -10.62
C SER A 258 12.32 15.01 -10.21
N THR A 259 13.17 15.48 -11.13
CA THR A 259 13.96 16.72 -10.93
C THR A 259 13.11 18.00 -11.02
N SER A 260 11.83 17.87 -11.31
CA SER A 260 10.83 18.95 -11.26
C SER A 260 9.72 18.55 -10.28
N PRO A 261 10.01 18.50 -8.97
CA PRO A 261 9.06 18.03 -8.00
C PRO A 261 7.83 18.95 -7.94
N ASN A 262 6.64 18.36 -7.87
CA ASN A 262 5.41 19.12 -7.72
C ASN A 262 5.32 19.69 -6.29
N TYR A 263 5.40 21.01 -6.17
CA TYR A 263 5.43 21.70 -4.88
C TYR A 263 4.09 21.65 -4.13
N ILE A 264 2.97 21.53 -4.84
CA ILE A 264 1.67 21.33 -4.19
C ILE A 264 1.64 19.98 -3.47
N PHE A 265 2.28 18.95 -4.04
CA PHE A 265 2.40 17.64 -3.39
C PHE A 265 3.29 17.73 -2.14
N LEU A 266 4.45 18.38 -2.24
CA LEU A 266 5.35 18.58 -1.10
C LEU A 266 4.68 19.41 0.01
N ALA A 267 3.97 20.48 -0.36
CA ALA A 267 3.19 21.28 0.59
C ALA A 267 2.10 20.44 1.27
N SER A 268 1.44 19.55 0.54
CA SER A 268 0.42 18.67 1.13
C SER A 268 0.99 17.70 2.16
N LEU A 269 2.25 17.29 2.04
CA LEU A 269 2.95 16.47 3.04
C LEU A 269 3.22 17.26 4.32
N ASP A 270 3.70 18.50 4.19
CA ASP A 270 3.92 19.37 5.35
C ASP A 270 2.61 19.73 6.07
N MET A 271 1.53 19.99 5.29
CA MET A 271 0.19 20.20 5.84
C MET A 271 -0.33 18.95 6.59
N ALA A 272 -0.13 17.76 6.03
CA ALA A 272 -0.54 16.50 6.65
C ALA A 272 0.24 16.23 7.94
N ARG A 273 1.56 16.46 7.95
CA ARG A 273 2.38 16.39 9.16
C ARG A 273 1.87 17.37 10.24
N TYR A 274 1.62 18.63 9.87
CA TYR A 274 1.07 19.63 10.77
C TYR A 274 -0.28 19.20 11.36
N GLN A 275 -1.18 18.70 10.52
CA GLN A 275 -2.49 18.21 10.95
C GLN A 275 -2.34 17.08 11.99
N LEU A 276 -1.43 16.12 11.74
CA LEU A 276 -1.16 15.04 12.68
C LEU A 276 -0.54 15.53 13.97
N ALA A 277 0.40 16.46 13.90
CA ALA A 277 1.07 17.02 15.07
C ALA A 277 0.12 17.79 15.99
N THR A 278 -0.82 18.53 15.42
CA THR A 278 -1.72 19.43 16.18
C THR A 278 -3.06 18.81 16.54
N ALA A 279 -3.56 17.88 15.73
CA ALA A 279 -4.89 17.29 15.89
C ALA A 279 -4.92 15.75 15.73
N GLY A 280 -3.77 15.10 15.49
CA GLY A 280 -3.70 13.69 15.11
C GLY A 280 -4.41 12.76 16.11
N LYS A 281 -4.15 12.91 17.40
CA LYS A 281 -4.84 12.10 18.44
C LYS A 281 -6.36 12.22 18.33
N ALA A 282 -6.90 13.44 18.29
CA ALA A 282 -8.35 13.64 18.23
C ALA A 282 -8.96 13.12 16.93
N LEU A 283 -8.27 13.30 15.80
CA LEU A 283 -8.73 12.83 14.50
C LEU A 283 -8.72 11.30 14.39
N VAL A 284 -7.64 10.66 14.83
CA VAL A 284 -7.51 9.20 14.78
C VAL A 284 -8.41 8.50 15.80
N SER A 285 -8.52 9.02 17.03
CA SER A 285 -9.50 8.49 18.00
C SER A 285 -10.93 8.57 17.46
N ARG A 286 -11.31 9.68 16.83
CA ARG A 286 -12.60 9.78 16.12
C ARG A 286 -12.74 8.75 15.00
N THR A 287 -11.67 8.49 14.26
CA THR A 287 -11.66 7.46 13.20
C THR A 287 -11.92 6.07 13.79
N VAL A 288 -11.26 5.73 14.88
CA VAL A 288 -11.49 4.48 15.63
C VAL A 288 -12.94 4.40 16.13
N GLU A 289 -13.45 5.46 16.77
CA GLU A 289 -14.84 5.51 17.22
C GLU A 289 -15.84 5.31 16.08
N LEU A 290 -15.63 5.95 14.94
CA LEU A 290 -16.47 5.79 13.75
C LEU A 290 -16.43 4.37 13.19
N SER A 291 -15.26 3.75 13.17
CA SER A 291 -15.12 2.35 12.74
C SER A 291 -15.85 1.38 13.67
N LEU A 292 -15.69 1.54 14.98
CA LEU A 292 -16.40 0.73 15.97
C LEU A 292 -17.92 0.97 15.91
N TYR A 293 -18.34 2.22 15.72
CA TYR A 293 -19.75 2.56 15.50
C TYR A 293 -20.31 1.86 14.26
N LEU A 294 -19.60 1.93 13.12
CA LEU A 294 -19.99 1.24 11.90
C LEU A 294 -20.20 -0.27 12.14
N ARG A 295 -19.24 -0.95 12.74
CA ARG A 295 -19.30 -2.40 13.05
C ARG A 295 -20.51 -2.72 13.91
N ASN A 296 -20.73 -1.96 14.97
CA ASN A 296 -21.86 -2.16 15.89
C ASN A 296 -23.22 -1.99 15.19
N GLU A 297 -23.35 -1.05 14.27
CA GLU A 297 -24.58 -0.85 13.51
C GLU A 297 -24.78 -1.93 12.43
N LEU A 298 -23.69 -2.35 11.75
CA LEU A 298 -23.75 -3.42 10.75
C LEU A 298 -24.16 -4.77 11.36
N HIS A 299 -23.72 -5.09 12.59
CA HIS A 299 -24.12 -6.31 13.29
C HIS A 299 -25.63 -6.39 13.60
N LYS A 300 -26.36 -5.27 13.53
CA LYS A 300 -27.83 -5.25 13.71
C LYS A 300 -28.58 -5.52 12.40
N ILE A 301 -27.87 -5.59 11.27
CA ILE A 301 -28.45 -5.80 9.95
C ILE A 301 -28.41 -7.30 9.62
N SER A 302 -29.58 -7.87 9.35
CA SER A 302 -29.71 -9.30 9.04
C SER A 302 -28.92 -9.68 7.78
N GLY A 303 -28.18 -10.78 7.84
CA GLY A 303 -27.41 -11.32 6.72
C GLY A 303 -26.13 -10.57 6.38
N VAL A 304 -25.68 -9.66 7.27
CA VAL A 304 -24.44 -8.89 7.13
C VAL A 304 -23.55 -9.14 8.35
N THR A 305 -22.27 -9.38 8.11
CA THR A 305 -21.25 -9.55 9.16
C THR A 305 -20.01 -8.72 8.86
N THR A 306 -19.22 -8.40 9.88
CA THR A 306 -17.90 -7.75 9.75
C THR A 306 -16.84 -8.62 10.40
N MET A 307 -15.61 -8.59 9.86
CA MET A 307 -14.48 -9.24 10.49
C MET A 307 -14.06 -8.47 11.74
N GLU A 308 -13.97 -9.18 12.87
CA GLU A 308 -13.54 -8.63 14.15
C GLU A 308 -12.19 -9.20 14.57
N TYR A 309 -11.43 -8.47 15.39
CA TYR A 309 -10.14 -8.98 15.91
C TYR A 309 -10.28 -10.35 16.58
N ARG A 310 -11.37 -10.56 17.33
CA ARG A 310 -11.67 -11.85 17.99
C ARG A 310 -11.80 -13.04 17.01
N ASP A 311 -12.10 -12.78 15.74
CA ASP A 311 -12.23 -13.85 14.72
C ASP A 311 -10.88 -14.40 14.29
N ILE A 312 -9.79 -13.61 14.47
CA ILE A 312 -8.44 -13.90 14.00
C ILE A 312 -7.36 -13.78 15.09
N GLN A 313 -7.70 -13.37 16.32
CA GLN A 313 -6.75 -13.07 17.40
C GLN A 313 -5.78 -14.19 17.77
N ASP A 314 -6.18 -15.45 17.56
CA ASP A 314 -5.32 -16.61 17.84
C ASP A 314 -4.28 -16.86 16.74
N GLN A 315 -4.39 -16.14 15.61
CA GLN A 315 -3.54 -16.30 14.42
C GLN A 315 -2.67 -15.09 14.14
N VAL A 316 -3.01 -13.90 14.68
CA VAL A 316 -2.34 -12.63 14.38
C VAL A 316 -2.00 -11.87 15.66
N ALA A 317 -0.95 -11.06 15.62
CA ALA A 317 -0.53 -10.29 16.78
C ALA A 317 -1.39 -9.03 17.01
N ASN A 318 -1.78 -8.35 15.92
CA ASN A 318 -2.42 -7.04 15.98
C ASN A 318 -3.46 -6.88 14.87
N TYR A 319 -4.38 -5.93 15.07
CA TYR A 319 -5.40 -5.60 14.09
C TYR A 319 -5.74 -4.11 14.10
N ASP A 320 -5.63 -3.47 12.95
CA ASP A 320 -6.10 -2.10 12.73
C ASP A 320 -7.60 -2.12 12.40
N CYS A 321 -8.40 -1.76 13.39
CA CYS A 321 -9.86 -1.76 13.28
C CYS A 321 -10.43 -0.74 12.30
N THR A 322 -9.64 0.19 11.78
CA THR A 322 -10.09 1.18 10.79
C THR A 322 -10.32 0.57 9.39
N LYS A 323 -9.84 -0.65 9.16
CA LYS A 323 -10.11 -1.47 7.97
C LYS A 323 -11.32 -2.36 8.26
N VAL A 324 -12.45 -2.12 7.60
CA VAL A 324 -13.70 -2.82 7.87
C VAL A 324 -14.08 -3.71 6.69
N LEU A 325 -13.94 -5.02 6.87
CA LEU A 325 -14.45 -6.00 5.92
C LEU A 325 -15.93 -6.23 6.21
N ILE A 326 -16.75 -6.12 5.17
CA ILE A 326 -18.21 -6.32 5.25
C ILE A 326 -18.58 -7.49 4.36
N ASP A 327 -19.10 -8.56 4.96
CA ASP A 327 -19.55 -9.77 4.28
C ASP A 327 -21.08 -9.78 4.20
N ALA A 328 -21.59 -10.07 3.01
CA ALA A 328 -23.02 -10.19 2.73
C ALA A 328 -23.39 -11.58 2.19
N LYS A 329 -22.56 -12.60 2.45
CA LYS A 329 -22.74 -13.97 1.96
C LYS A 329 -24.06 -14.60 2.45
N GLU A 330 -24.48 -14.30 3.66
CA GLU A 330 -25.76 -14.82 4.20
C GLU A 330 -26.99 -14.27 3.46
N LEU A 331 -26.83 -13.14 2.74
CA LEU A 331 -27.86 -12.63 1.82
C LEU A 331 -27.81 -13.32 0.44
N GLY A 332 -26.89 -14.29 0.22
CA GLY A 332 -26.65 -14.88 -1.09
C GLY A 332 -25.92 -13.98 -2.06
N LEU A 333 -25.28 -12.90 -1.60
CA LEU A 333 -24.57 -11.95 -2.44
C LEU A 333 -23.09 -12.31 -2.54
N THR A 334 -22.53 -12.23 -3.74
CA THR A 334 -21.08 -12.13 -3.93
C THR A 334 -20.62 -10.70 -3.64
N GLY A 335 -19.32 -10.53 -3.33
CA GLY A 335 -18.76 -9.19 -3.11
C GLY A 335 -18.99 -8.25 -4.30
N VAL A 336 -18.93 -8.79 -5.54
CA VAL A 336 -19.17 -8.01 -6.78
C VAL A 336 -20.60 -7.52 -6.87
N ILE A 337 -21.59 -8.37 -6.57
CA ILE A 337 -23.00 -7.94 -6.58
C ILE A 337 -23.22 -6.93 -5.47
N PHE A 338 -22.70 -7.20 -4.28
CA PHE A 338 -22.82 -6.31 -3.14
C PHE A 338 -22.23 -4.92 -3.43
N GLU A 339 -21.03 -4.85 -4.02
CA GLU A 339 -20.41 -3.58 -4.47
C GLU A 339 -21.30 -2.84 -5.46
N ARG A 340 -21.83 -3.53 -6.48
CA ARG A 340 -22.72 -2.91 -7.47
C ARG A 340 -24.00 -2.35 -6.85
N MET A 341 -24.55 -3.03 -5.84
CA MET A 341 -25.71 -2.53 -5.09
C MET A 341 -25.35 -1.30 -4.25
N LEU A 342 -24.17 -1.32 -3.59
CA LEU A 342 -23.64 -0.16 -2.87
C LEU A 342 -23.43 1.03 -3.79
N ARG A 343 -22.86 0.82 -4.99
CA ARG A 343 -22.66 1.87 -5.99
C ARG A 343 -23.97 2.47 -6.48
N LYS A 344 -25.06 1.69 -6.61
CA LYS A 344 -26.41 2.22 -6.88
C LYS A 344 -26.91 3.14 -5.75
N GLN A 345 -26.49 2.89 -4.52
CA GLN A 345 -26.72 3.74 -3.35
C GLN A 345 -25.70 4.89 -3.21
N ARG A 346 -24.82 5.10 -4.24
CA ARG A 346 -23.74 6.10 -4.28
C ARG A 346 -22.66 5.88 -3.21
N ILE A 347 -22.42 4.63 -2.83
CA ILE A 347 -21.31 4.22 -1.96
C ILE A 347 -20.25 3.55 -2.83
N GLU A 348 -19.04 4.04 -2.77
CA GLU A 348 -17.86 3.39 -3.36
C GLU A 348 -17.02 2.77 -2.25
N VAL A 349 -16.52 1.57 -2.49
CA VAL A 349 -15.71 0.80 -1.55
C VAL A 349 -14.26 0.74 -2.03
N GLU A 350 -13.35 0.46 -1.12
CA GLU A 350 -11.91 0.39 -1.45
C GLU A 350 -11.57 -0.88 -2.25
N LEU A 351 -12.16 -2.01 -1.89
CA LEU A 351 -11.80 -3.29 -2.46
C LEU A 351 -12.99 -4.25 -2.46
N VAL A 352 -13.04 -5.11 -3.48
CA VAL A 352 -14.05 -6.16 -3.65
C VAL A 352 -13.36 -7.52 -3.70
N GLN A 353 -13.83 -8.46 -2.90
CA GLN A 353 -13.41 -9.85 -2.88
C GLN A 353 -14.60 -10.77 -3.24
N ALA A 354 -14.37 -12.10 -3.22
CA ALA A 354 -15.40 -13.06 -3.60
C ALA A 354 -16.72 -12.88 -2.82
N HIS A 355 -16.67 -12.63 -1.52
CA HIS A 355 -17.84 -12.57 -0.65
C HIS A 355 -17.95 -11.30 0.19
N HIS A 356 -16.94 -10.46 0.22
CA HIS A 356 -16.92 -9.25 1.04
C HIS A 356 -16.38 -8.04 0.29
N VAL A 357 -16.66 -6.88 0.82
CA VAL A 357 -16.06 -5.61 0.43
C VAL A 357 -15.22 -5.07 1.59
N LEU A 358 -14.18 -4.32 1.27
CA LEU A 358 -13.40 -3.58 2.25
C LEU A 358 -13.72 -2.11 2.15
N VAL A 359 -13.96 -1.47 3.29
CA VAL A 359 -14.01 -0.01 3.41
C VAL A 359 -12.93 0.46 4.38
N LEU A 360 -12.34 1.60 4.08
CA LEU A 360 -11.35 2.27 4.91
C LEU A 360 -12.04 3.43 5.65
N ILE A 361 -11.93 3.45 6.97
CA ILE A 361 -12.35 4.60 7.76
C ILE A 361 -11.10 5.41 8.07
N THR A 362 -11.09 6.68 7.69
CA THR A 362 -9.91 7.56 7.78
C THR A 362 -10.22 8.85 8.53
N ILE A 363 -9.22 9.69 8.72
CA ILE A 363 -9.43 11.00 9.35
C ILE A 363 -10.37 11.92 8.57
N GLY A 364 -10.61 11.63 7.28
CA GLY A 364 -11.54 12.37 6.43
C GLY A 364 -13.01 11.99 6.61
N ASP A 365 -13.28 10.88 7.31
CA ASP A 365 -14.64 10.40 7.50
C ASP A 365 -15.39 11.15 8.60
N THR A 366 -16.71 11.18 8.43
CA THR A 366 -17.62 11.82 9.34
C THR A 366 -18.72 10.83 9.75
N LYS A 367 -19.44 11.14 10.84
CA LYS A 367 -20.62 10.35 11.21
C LYS A 367 -21.65 10.27 10.06
N ALA A 368 -21.78 11.33 9.27
CA ALA A 368 -22.71 11.36 8.14
C ALA A 368 -22.29 10.41 7.01
N SER A 369 -20.97 10.29 6.70
CA SER A 369 -20.48 9.31 5.71
C SER A 369 -20.73 7.87 6.18
N VAL A 370 -20.47 7.58 7.46
CA VAL A 370 -20.70 6.26 8.05
C VAL A 370 -22.20 5.93 8.11
N ASP A 371 -23.07 6.87 8.52
CA ASP A 371 -24.52 6.68 8.54
C ASP A 371 -25.08 6.40 7.13
N ALA A 372 -24.51 7.04 6.08
CA ALA A 372 -24.88 6.78 4.70
C ALA A 372 -24.56 5.34 4.27
N LEU A 373 -23.38 4.83 4.65
CA LEU A 373 -22.99 3.44 4.40
C LEU A 373 -23.91 2.45 5.14
N ILE A 374 -24.16 2.69 6.43
CA ILE A 374 -25.08 1.86 7.23
C ILE A 374 -26.46 1.80 6.59
N LYS A 375 -27.00 2.95 6.18
CA LYS A 375 -28.30 3.04 5.51
C LYS A 375 -28.32 2.26 4.18
N ALA A 376 -27.25 2.39 3.38
CA ALA A 376 -27.15 1.66 2.12
C ALA A 376 -27.13 0.14 2.33
N VAL A 377 -26.31 -0.35 3.26
CA VAL A 377 -26.24 -1.78 3.61
C VAL A 377 -27.58 -2.29 4.12
N LYS A 378 -28.25 -1.52 5.00
CA LYS A 378 -29.60 -1.87 5.49
C LYS A 378 -30.63 -1.95 4.37
N THR A 379 -30.62 -0.98 3.46
CA THR A 379 -31.54 -0.98 2.30
C THR A 379 -31.31 -2.23 1.45
N ILE A 380 -30.05 -2.60 1.18
CA ILE A 380 -29.71 -3.79 0.41
C ILE A 380 -30.20 -5.06 1.12
N SER A 381 -29.95 -5.19 2.42
CA SER A 381 -30.44 -6.33 3.20
C SER A 381 -31.97 -6.43 3.15
N ASP A 382 -32.69 -5.33 3.38
CA ASP A 382 -34.16 -5.29 3.34
C ASP A 382 -34.68 -5.68 1.94
N GLU A 383 -34.10 -5.17 0.85
CA GLU A 383 -34.50 -5.47 -0.54
C GLU A 383 -34.29 -6.95 -0.90
N VAL A 384 -33.21 -7.56 -0.46
CA VAL A 384 -32.93 -8.99 -0.71
C VAL A 384 -33.87 -9.88 0.12
N LEU A 385 -34.00 -9.61 1.41
CA LEU A 385 -34.79 -10.46 2.33
C LEU A 385 -36.29 -10.40 2.07
N ASN A 386 -36.83 -9.25 1.61
CA ASN A 386 -38.24 -9.13 1.26
C ASN A 386 -38.58 -9.54 -0.19
N GLY A 387 -37.56 -9.97 -0.97
CA GLY A 387 -37.72 -10.40 -2.35
C GLY A 387 -37.98 -9.28 -3.36
N SER A 388 -37.75 -8.01 -2.98
CA SER A 388 -37.89 -6.87 -3.90
C SER A 388 -36.70 -6.79 -4.89
N TYR A 389 -35.59 -7.46 -4.58
CA TYR A 389 -34.43 -7.57 -5.45
C TYR A 389 -34.25 -9.02 -5.89
N THR A 390 -34.25 -9.25 -7.20
CA THR A 390 -33.85 -10.55 -7.77
C THR A 390 -32.36 -10.50 -8.06
N ILE A 391 -31.62 -11.41 -7.45
CA ILE A 391 -30.17 -11.50 -7.67
C ILE A 391 -29.95 -11.92 -9.13
N ASP A 392 -29.30 -11.05 -9.89
CA ASP A 392 -28.90 -11.36 -11.27
C ASP A 392 -27.54 -12.08 -11.26
N HIS A 393 -27.59 -13.40 -11.16
CA HIS A 393 -26.39 -14.24 -11.17
C HIS A 393 -25.58 -14.16 -12.48
N SER A 394 -26.16 -13.62 -13.58
CA SER A 394 -25.38 -13.38 -14.80
C SER A 394 -24.32 -12.28 -14.64
N LEU A 395 -24.48 -11.44 -13.62
CA LEU A 395 -23.52 -10.39 -13.26
C LEU A 395 -22.36 -10.89 -12.41
N GLU A 396 -22.47 -12.12 -11.90
CA GLU A 396 -21.40 -12.75 -11.09
C GLU A 396 -20.20 -13.15 -11.94
N GLY A 397 -20.37 -13.22 -13.28
CA GLY A 397 -19.41 -13.97 -14.08
C GLY A 397 -19.33 -15.39 -13.54
N ASN A 398 -18.17 -16.00 -13.62
CA ASN A 398 -17.94 -17.28 -12.97
C ASN A 398 -17.43 -17.14 -11.51
N PHE A 399 -17.78 -16.05 -10.79
CA PHE A 399 -17.39 -15.83 -9.39
C PHE A 399 -18.02 -16.84 -8.39
N GLY A 400 -18.70 -17.86 -8.88
CA GLY A 400 -19.24 -18.94 -8.08
C GLY A 400 -18.16 -19.78 -7.42
N VAL A 401 -18.20 -19.82 -6.08
CA VAL A 401 -17.49 -20.74 -5.19
C VAL A 401 -16.00 -20.89 -5.46
N LEU A 402 -15.21 -19.99 -4.86
CA LEU A 402 -13.80 -20.28 -4.62
C LEU A 402 -13.71 -21.55 -3.75
N SER A 403 -13.16 -22.63 -4.31
CA SER A 403 -12.74 -23.76 -3.49
C SER A 403 -11.62 -23.28 -2.54
N LYS A 404 -11.47 -23.93 -1.37
CA LYS A 404 -10.39 -23.60 -0.42
C LYS A 404 -9.02 -23.46 -1.08
N ASP A 405 -8.71 -24.34 -2.05
CA ASP A 405 -7.44 -24.38 -2.78
C ASP A 405 -7.24 -23.20 -3.75
N SER A 406 -8.31 -22.56 -4.20
CA SER A 406 -8.22 -21.43 -5.15
C SER A 406 -7.91 -20.08 -4.51
N ALA A 407 -7.97 -19.99 -3.18
CA ALA A 407 -7.69 -18.78 -2.42
C ALA A 407 -6.21 -18.68 -2.01
N LEU A 408 -5.53 -19.83 -1.82
CA LEU A 408 -4.12 -19.86 -1.43
C LEU A 408 -3.21 -19.36 -2.55
N LEU A 409 -2.33 -18.43 -2.20
CA LEU A 409 -1.28 -17.98 -3.13
C LEU A 409 -0.32 -19.14 -3.42
N PRO A 410 0.03 -19.38 -4.69
CA PRO A 410 1.02 -20.38 -5.03
C PRO A 410 2.41 -19.99 -4.48
N LYS A 411 3.26 -21.00 -4.26
CA LYS A 411 4.63 -20.85 -3.78
C LYS A 411 5.62 -21.24 -4.90
N PRO A 412 5.77 -20.42 -5.94
CA PRO A 412 6.69 -20.74 -7.03
C PRO A 412 8.14 -20.63 -6.56
N VAL A 413 9.01 -21.36 -7.25
CA VAL A 413 10.45 -21.39 -6.96
C VAL A 413 11.17 -20.36 -7.82
N VAL A 414 11.96 -19.50 -7.20
CA VAL A 414 12.85 -18.57 -7.91
C VAL A 414 14.00 -19.36 -8.54
N ARG A 415 14.17 -19.28 -9.87
CA ARG A 415 15.27 -19.92 -10.61
C ARG A 415 16.28 -18.93 -11.13
N VAL A 416 15.81 -17.76 -11.51
CA VAL A 416 16.63 -16.66 -12.03
C VAL A 416 16.26 -15.42 -11.22
N THR A 417 17.25 -14.60 -10.88
CA THR A 417 16.93 -13.34 -10.18
C THR A 417 15.98 -12.48 -11.01
N PRO A 418 15.08 -11.71 -10.40
CA PRO A 418 14.11 -10.88 -11.13
C PRO A 418 14.76 -9.98 -12.19
N ARG A 419 15.92 -9.37 -11.88
CA ARG A 419 16.68 -8.56 -12.83
C ARG A 419 17.17 -9.39 -14.03
N ASN A 420 17.81 -10.51 -13.79
CA ASN A 420 18.36 -11.32 -14.87
C ASN A 420 17.25 -11.87 -15.77
N ALA A 421 16.14 -12.25 -15.19
CA ALA A 421 14.98 -12.70 -15.94
C ALA A 421 14.32 -11.57 -16.76
N MET A 422 14.26 -10.33 -16.21
CA MET A 422 13.72 -9.18 -16.92
C MET A 422 14.51 -8.82 -18.19
N TYR A 423 15.84 -9.00 -18.16
CA TYR A 423 16.74 -8.69 -19.29
C TYR A 423 17.08 -9.90 -20.17
N ALA A 424 16.61 -11.10 -19.82
CA ALA A 424 16.81 -12.30 -20.64
C ALA A 424 15.96 -12.26 -21.91
N HIS A 425 16.37 -13.06 -22.91
CA HIS A 425 15.53 -13.30 -24.08
C HIS A 425 14.27 -14.04 -23.65
N ARG A 426 13.14 -13.60 -24.17
CA ARG A 426 11.81 -14.12 -23.83
C ARG A 426 11.06 -14.54 -25.08
N GLU A 427 10.18 -15.51 -24.93
CA GLU A 427 9.24 -15.93 -25.95
C GLU A 427 7.83 -16.02 -25.36
N GLN A 428 6.83 -15.80 -26.19
CA GLN A 428 5.44 -15.93 -25.81
C GLN A 428 4.95 -17.34 -26.15
N VAL A 429 4.41 -18.03 -25.17
CA VAL A 429 3.89 -19.39 -25.35
C VAL A 429 2.43 -19.46 -24.87
N PRO A 430 1.62 -20.39 -25.43
CA PRO A 430 0.30 -20.68 -24.86
C PRO A 430 0.41 -21.05 -23.39
N LEU A 431 -0.51 -20.57 -22.55
CA LEU A 431 -0.51 -20.85 -21.10
C LEU A 431 -0.43 -22.36 -20.81
N SER A 432 -1.11 -23.19 -21.59
CA SER A 432 -1.08 -24.65 -21.50
C SER A 432 0.30 -25.29 -21.74
N LYS A 433 1.24 -24.55 -22.32
CA LYS A 433 2.62 -24.99 -22.58
C LYS A 433 3.65 -24.34 -21.64
N ALA A 434 3.18 -23.57 -20.65
CA ALA A 434 4.06 -22.81 -19.78
C ALA A 434 4.52 -23.60 -18.54
N LEU A 435 3.98 -24.78 -18.28
CA LEU A 435 4.35 -25.61 -17.14
C LEU A 435 5.87 -25.88 -17.11
N HIS A 436 6.48 -25.67 -15.91
CA HIS A 436 7.91 -25.79 -15.64
C HIS A 436 8.82 -24.78 -16.35
N ARG A 437 8.28 -23.86 -17.16
CA ARG A 437 9.04 -22.75 -17.75
C ARG A 437 9.28 -21.67 -16.70
N ILE A 438 10.32 -20.87 -16.92
CA ILE A 438 10.63 -19.70 -16.07
C ILE A 438 9.84 -18.52 -16.65
N VAL A 439 9.01 -17.88 -15.80
CA VAL A 439 8.18 -16.76 -16.24
C VAL A 439 9.00 -15.51 -16.52
N GLY A 440 8.69 -14.85 -17.64
CA GLY A 440 9.33 -13.61 -18.10
C GLY A 440 8.55 -12.33 -17.77
N GLU A 441 7.43 -12.45 -17.08
CA GLU A 441 6.58 -11.32 -16.65
C GLU A 441 6.05 -11.56 -15.26
N THR A 442 5.49 -10.53 -14.62
CA THR A 442 4.90 -10.66 -13.27
C THR A 442 3.39 -10.61 -13.40
N ILE A 443 2.70 -11.63 -12.93
CA ILE A 443 1.23 -11.71 -12.95
C ILE A 443 0.71 -11.54 -11.52
N ALA A 444 -0.11 -10.52 -11.32
CA ALA A 444 -0.81 -10.26 -10.08
C ALA A 444 -2.31 -10.10 -10.36
N TYR A 445 -3.12 -10.26 -9.35
CA TYR A 445 -4.53 -9.87 -9.41
C TYR A 445 -4.78 -8.74 -8.43
N TYR A 446 -5.41 -7.69 -8.92
CA TYR A 446 -5.72 -6.51 -8.11
C TYR A 446 -7.22 -6.46 -7.83
N PRO A 447 -7.62 -6.08 -6.64
CA PRO A 447 -6.85 -5.90 -5.40
C PRO A 447 -6.44 -7.24 -4.76
N PRO A 448 -5.40 -7.28 -3.88
CA PRO A 448 -4.54 -6.21 -3.42
C PRO A 448 -3.26 -6.00 -4.24
N GLY A 449 -3.08 -6.69 -5.37
CA GLY A 449 -1.90 -6.53 -6.23
C GLY A 449 -0.72 -7.43 -5.83
N ILE A 450 -1.01 -8.54 -5.16
CA ILE A 450 -0.02 -9.56 -4.77
C ILE A 450 0.28 -10.45 -5.99
N PRO A 451 1.56 -10.61 -6.39
CA PRO A 451 1.91 -11.49 -7.48
C PRO A 451 1.61 -12.96 -7.18
N CYS A 452 0.87 -13.64 -8.06
CA CYS A 452 0.75 -15.10 -8.01
C CYS A 452 1.99 -15.78 -8.58
N VAL A 453 2.65 -15.12 -9.53
CA VAL A 453 3.97 -15.50 -10.06
C VAL A 453 4.73 -14.25 -10.45
N ALA A 454 6.00 -14.17 -10.11
CA ALA A 454 6.88 -13.05 -10.41
C ALA A 454 7.96 -13.45 -11.41
N VAL A 455 8.46 -12.47 -12.16
CA VAL A 455 9.53 -12.66 -13.15
C VAL A 455 10.73 -13.40 -12.53
N GLY A 456 11.18 -14.48 -13.23
CA GLY A 456 12.27 -15.35 -12.78
C GLY A 456 11.84 -16.57 -11.95
N GLU A 457 10.56 -16.72 -11.66
CA GLU A 457 10.00 -17.87 -10.96
C GLU A 457 9.57 -18.97 -11.95
N VAL A 458 9.50 -20.21 -11.45
CA VAL A 458 9.02 -21.37 -12.25
C VAL A 458 7.51 -21.45 -12.18
N ILE A 459 6.88 -21.60 -13.32
CA ILE A 459 5.45 -21.87 -13.43
C ILE A 459 5.19 -23.31 -13.01
N SER A 460 4.67 -23.50 -11.80
CA SER A 460 4.26 -24.79 -11.25
C SER A 460 2.81 -25.14 -11.61
N GLU A 461 2.41 -26.37 -11.35
CA GLU A 461 1.00 -26.78 -11.49
C GLU A 461 0.07 -25.90 -10.63
N SER A 462 0.49 -25.57 -9.40
CA SER A 462 -0.30 -24.68 -8.52
C SER A 462 -0.44 -23.26 -9.06
N VAL A 463 0.58 -22.73 -9.76
CA VAL A 463 0.50 -21.42 -10.44
C VAL A 463 -0.50 -21.48 -11.59
N LEU A 464 -0.42 -22.50 -12.47
CA LEU A 464 -1.36 -22.66 -13.56
C LEU A 464 -2.79 -22.81 -13.05
N GLN A 465 -3.01 -23.69 -12.08
CA GLN A 465 -4.32 -23.90 -11.48
C GLN A 465 -4.89 -22.61 -10.87
N TYR A 466 -4.05 -21.83 -10.18
CA TYR A 466 -4.45 -20.55 -9.62
C TYR A 466 -4.88 -19.57 -10.72
N ILE A 467 -4.08 -19.44 -11.79
CA ILE A 467 -4.38 -18.58 -12.94
C ILE A 467 -5.69 -19.00 -13.61
N GLU A 468 -5.86 -20.31 -13.90
CA GLU A 468 -7.06 -20.84 -14.54
C GLU A 468 -8.31 -20.61 -13.67
N ASN A 469 -8.20 -20.84 -12.36
CA ASN A 469 -9.29 -20.55 -11.41
C ASN A 469 -9.67 -19.07 -11.42
N ARG A 470 -8.68 -18.14 -11.44
CA ARG A 470 -8.94 -16.70 -11.49
C ARG A 470 -9.56 -16.28 -12.83
N LYS A 471 -9.11 -16.85 -13.95
CA LYS A 471 -9.73 -16.65 -15.28
C LYS A 471 -11.18 -17.12 -15.28
N ALA A 472 -11.44 -18.33 -14.79
CA ALA A 472 -12.80 -18.89 -14.71
C ALA A 472 -13.75 -18.02 -13.85
N LEU A 473 -13.21 -17.35 -12.84
CA LEU A 473 -13.94 -16.42 -11.97
C LEU A 473 -14.06 -15.00 -12.57
N GLY A 474 -13.49 -14.74 -13.75
CA GLY A 474 -13.56 -13.45 -14.42
C GLY A 474 -12.62 -12.37 -13.87
N TYR A 475 -11.62 -12.75 -13.05
CA TYR A 475 -10.61 -11.80 -12.60
C TYR A 475 -9.70 -11.39 -13.75
N VAL A 476 -9.44 -10.09 -13.87
CA VAL A 476 -8.51 -9.56 -14.85
C VAL A 476 -7.11 -9.49 -14.25
N PRO A 477 -6.08 -10.07 -14.89
CA PRO A 477 -4.73 -10.01 -14.39
C PRO A 477 -4.16 -8.60 -14.50
N ASN A 478 -3.21 -8.28 -13.63
CA ASN A 478 -2.43 -7.04 -13.68
C ASN A 478 -0.95 -7.41 -13.88
N GLY A 479 -0.28 -6.72 -14.80
CA GLY A 479 1.12 -6.94 -15.11
C GLY A 479 1.38 -7.99 -16.19
N ALA A 480 0.36 -8.75 -16.62
CA ALA A 480 0.42 -9.59 -17.80
C ALA A 480 0.34 -8.75 -19.08
N ASP A 481 1.10 -9.10 -20.10
CA ASP A 481 1.04 -8.47 -21.42
C ASP A 481 -0.26 -8.89 -22.15
N ASP A 482 -0.58 -10.17 -22.08
CA ASP A 482 -1.87 -10.70 -22.53
C ASP A 482 -2.89 -10.75 -21.38
N MET A 483 -3.79 -9.78 -21.35
CA MET A 483 -4.82 -9.67 -20.30
C MET A 483 -5.84 -10.83 -20.32
N THR A 484 -5.88 -11.62 -21.39
CA THR A 484 -6.72 -12.82 -21.48
C THR A 484 -6.02 -14.05 -20.90
N LEU A 485 -4.69 -13.98 -20.73
CA LEU A 485 -3.82 -15.09 -20.33
C LEU A 485 -4.04 -16.35 -21.20
N GLU A 486 -4.31 -16.16 -22.48
CA GLU A 486 -4.21 -17.26 -23.46
C GLU A 486 -2.74 -17.59 -23.72
N THR A 487 -1.89 -16.57 -23.62
CA THR A 487 -0.45 -16.66 -23.75
C THR A 487 0.27 -16.02 -22.57
N ILE A 488 1.50 -16.42 -22.32
CA ILE A 488 2.36 -15.92 -21.26
C ILE A 488 3.82 -15.80 -21.75
N TRP A 489 4.53 -14.78 -21.30
CA TRP A 489 5.96 -14.66 -21.55
C TRP A 489 6.77 -15.57 -20.64
N VAL A 490 7.67 -16.34 -21.25
CA VAL A 490 8.64 -17.21 -20.56
C VAL A 490 10.04 -16.93 -21.08
N LEU A 491 11.07 -17.28 -20.29
CA LEU A 491 12.43 -17.19 -20.76
C LEU A 491 12.68 -18.23 -21.87
N GLN A 492 13.46 -17.85 -22.90
CA GLN A 492 13.94 -18.80 -23.89
C GLN A 492 14.90 -19.80 -23.24
N GLU A 493 14.79 -21.08 -23.63
CA GLU A 493 15.70 -22.15 -23.19
C GLU A 493 17.06 -22.08 -23.85
#